data_939428858cd31cf2b5adb053159ec9b3
#
_entry.id   939428858cd31cf2b5adb053159ec9b3
#
_cell.length_a   1.000
_cell.length_b   1.000
_cell.length_c   1.000
_cell.angle_alpha   90.00
_cell.angle_beta   90.00
_cell.angle_gamma   90.00
#
_symmetry.space_group_name_H-M   'P 1'
#
loop_
_entity.id
_entity.type
_entity.pdbx_description
1 polymer ?
#
loop_
_entity_poly.entity_id
_entity_poly.type
_entity_poly.pdbx_seq_one_letter_code
_entity_poly.pdbx_strand_id
1 'polypeptide(L)'
;MGGSIATTVRPMTFPDSEQVAALAGELGYPSSRAQIEARFRGIEGNPDSRVLVAVDPDGRVLGWVHVFGHHLMESEGQAEVGGLIVDARARGRGIGRSLMAAAEAWARERGYTRMTLRSNTIRTEAHRFYQDLGYTIVKSQHKFQKPLN
;
A
#
# COMPACT_ATOMS: atom_id res chain seq x y z
N MET A 1 3.97 19.03 20.83
CA MET A 1 3.19 17.81 21.02
C MET A 1 2.89 17.17 19.69
N GLY A 2 3.48 16.02 19.43
CA GLY A 2 3.18 15.29 18.21
C GLY A 2 1.82 14.61 18.30
N GLY A 3 0.75 15.39 18.33
CA GLY A 3 -0.59 14.84 18.35
C GLY A 3 -0.86 14.01 17.11
N SER A 4 -1.63 12.93 17.24
CA SER A 4 -2.11 12.19 16.10
C SER A 4 -2.99 13.11 15.26
N ILE A 5 -2.78 13.12 13.94
CA ILE A 5 -3.71 13.77 13.02
C ILE A 5 -4.97 12.90 12.99
N ALA A 6 -6.14 13.52 13.13
CA ALA A 6 -7.39 12.83 12.91
C ALA A 6 -7.44 12.42 11.43
N THR A 7 -7.32 11.14 11.16
CA THR A 7 -7.34 10.62 9.79
C THR A 7 -8.47 9.61 9.61
N THR A 8 -8.99 9.57 8.39
CA THR A 8 -9.96 8.56 7.98
C THR A 8 -9.32 7.74 6.89
N VAL A 9 -9.44 6.41 6.99
CA VAL A 9 -9.02 5.51 5.92
C VAL A 9 -10.27 5.09 5.15
N ARG A 10 -10.23 5.28 3.83
CA ARG A 10 -11.35 4.95 2.94
C ARG A 10 -10.83 4.40 1.61
N PRO A 11 -11.69 3.73 0.84
CA PRO A 11 -11.31 3.35 -0.53
C PRO A 11 -10.93 4.58 -1.36
N MET A 12 -9.89 4.40 -2.19
CA MET A 12 -9.50 5.42 -3.16
C MET A 12 -10.62 5.65 -4.16
N THR A 13 -10.82 6.91 -4.56
CA THR A 13 -11.72 7.27 -5.64
C THR A 13 -10.92 7.89 -6.77
N PHE A 14 -11.50 7.95 -7.96
CA PHE A 14 -10.82 8.49 -9.13
C PHE A 14 -10.26 9.91 -8.93
N PRO A 15 -11.00 10.84 -8.29
CA PRO A 15 -10.45 12.18 -8.02
C PRO A 15 -9.20 12.21 -7.11
N ASP A 16 -8.90 11.15 -6.38
CA ASP A 16 -7.69 11.08 -5.54
C ASP A 16 -6.41 10.92 -6.36
N SER A 17 -6.52 10.63 -7.65
CA SER A 17 -5.38 10.24 -8.49
C SER A 17 -4.25 11.27 -8.53
N GLU A 18 -4.58 12.56 -8.53
CA GLU A 18 -3.57 13.62 -8.53
C GLU A 18 -2.71 13.60 -7.26
N GLN A 19 -3.35 13.49 -6.10
CA GLN A 19 -2.65 13.45 -4.81
C GLN A 19 -1.87 12.14 -4.64
N VAL A 20 -2.42 11.03 -5.09
CA VAL A 20 -1.73 9.72 -5.07
C VAL A 20 -0.48 9.78 -5.95
N ALA A 21 -0.56 10.38 -7.13
CA ALA A 21 0.58 10.57 -8.03
C ALA A 21 1.67 11.42 -7.38
N ALA A 22 1.30 12.50 -6.69
CA ALA A 22 2.25 13.37 -6.01
C ALA A 22 3.03 12.63 -4.93
N LEU A 23 2.35 11.79 -4.14
CA LEU A 23 3.01 10.99 -3.10
C LEU A 23 3.96 9.96 -3.69
N ALA A 24 3.59 9.31 -4.80
CA ALA A 24 4.45 8.35 -5.48
C ALA A 24 5.76 9.01 -5.92
N GLY A 25 5.68 10.24 -6.42
CA GLY A 25 6.85 11.01 -6.85
C GLY A 25 7.81 11.32 -5.72
N GLU A 26 7.31 11.62 -4.53
CA GLU A 26 8.14 11.92 -3.35
C GLU A 26 9.03 10.75 -2.94
N LEU A 27 8.64 9.52 -3.25
CA LEU A 27 9.38 8.32 -2.85
C LEU A 27 10.19 7.68 -3.98
N GLY A 28 10.45 8.41 -5.06
CA GLY A 28 11.29 7.95 -6.14
C GLY A 28 10.60 7.05 -7.16
N TYR A 29 9.27 7.00 -7.15
CA TYR A 29 8.46 6.30 -8.15
C TYR A 29 7.58 7.30 -8.89
N PRO A 30 8.20 8.25 -9.63
CA PRO A 30 7.44 9.32 -10.26
C PRO A 30 6.37 8.75 -11.20
N SER A 31 5.14 9.17 -10.98
CA SER A 31 4.01 8.78 -11.81
C SER A 31 3.17 10.02 -12.05
N SER A 32 2.72 10.19 -13.30
CA SER A 32 1.79 11.27 -13.61
C SER A 32 0.39 10.92 -13.12
N ARG A 33 -0.44 11.94 -13.00
CA ARG A 33 -1.87 11.75 -12.71
C ARG A 33 -2.50 10.78 -13.72
N ALA A 34 -2.21 10.94 -15.01
CA ALA A 34 -2.77 10.09 -16.06
C ALA A 34 -2.34 8.63 -15.90
N GLN A 35 -1.09 8.40 -15.49
CA GLN A 35 -0.60 7.03 -15.23
C GLN A 35 -1.31 6.40 -14.04
N ILE A 36 -1.49 7.14 -12.95
CA ILE A 36 -2.22 6.65 -11.78
C ILE A 36 -3.68 6.38 -12.15
N GLU A 37 -4.31 7.27 -12.89
CA GLU A 37 -5.69 7.07 -13.34
C GLU A 37 -5.85 5.79 -14.17
N ALA A 38 -4.95 5.56 -15.11
CA ALA A 38 -4.97 4.37 -15.96
C ALA A 38 -4.78 3.08 -15.12
N ARG A 39 -3.83 3.10 -14.19
CA ARG A 39 -3.56 1.96 -13.29
C ARG A 39 -4.74 1.71 -12.38
N PHE A 40 -5.33 2.75 -11.83
CA PHE A 40 -6.47 2.63 -10.93
C PHE A 40 -7.70 2.03 -11.63
N ARG A 41 -7.95 2.41 -12.89
CA ARG A 41 -9.04 1.81 -13.67
C ARG A 41 -8.89 0.29 -13.79
N GLY A 42 -7.66 -0.20 -13.96
CA GLY A 42 -7.39 -1.63 -14.01
C GLY A 42 -7.57 -2.33 -12.67
N ILE A 43 -7.37 -1.61 -11.58
CA ILE A 43 -7.50 -2.15 -10.22
C ILE A 43 -8.96 -2.08 -9.74
N GLU A 44 -9.62 -0.95 -9.99
CA GLU A 44 -10.98 -0.64 -9.53
C GLU A 44 -12.00 -1.71 -9.91
N GLY A 45 -11.87 -2.27 -11.11
CA GLY A 45 -12.77 -3.30 -11.59
C GLY A 45 -12.52 -4.69 -11.02
N ASN A 46 -11.45 -4.88 -10.27
CA ASN A 46 -11.09 -6.19 -9.71
C ASN A 46 -11.55 -6.28 -8.25
N PRO A 47 -12.55 -7.16 -7.95
CA PRO A 47 -13.04 -7.30 -6.58
C PRO A 47 -12.00 -7.86 -5.61
N ASP A 48 -10.92 -8.46 -6.12
CA ASP A 48 -9.83 -9.02 -5.32
C ASP A 48 -8.63 -8.06 -5.23
N SER A 49 -8.88 -6.78 -5.37
CA SER A 49 -7.86 -5.74 -5.26
C SER A 49 -8.49 -4.49 -4.66
N ARG A 50 -7.73 -3.76 -3.84
CA ARG A 50 -8.22 -2.56 -3.19
C ARG A 50 -7.09 -1.57 -2.98
N VAL A 51 -7.36 -0.30 -3.28
CA VAL A 51 -6.49 0.79 -2.86
C VAL A 51 -7.22 1.60 -1.80
N LEU A 52 -6.56 1.82 -0.67
CA LEU A 52 -7.10 2.61 0.43
C LEU A 52 -6.25 3.85 0.61
N VAL A 53 -6.89 4.96 0.92
CA VAL A 53 -6.22 6.24 1.19
C VAL A 53 -6.51 6.69 2.61
N ALA A 54 -5.52 7.32 3.24
CA ALA A 54 -5.69 7.98 4.53
C ALA A 54 -5.82 9.48 4.24
N VAL A 55 -6.89 10.08 4.72
CA VAL A 55 -7.18 11.50 4.47
C VAL A 55 -7.32 12.24 5.80
N ASP A 56 -6.90 13.51 5.80
CA ASP A 56 -7.08 14.40 6.95
C ASP A 56 -8.49 15.03 6.92
N PRO A 57 -8.85 15.83 7.96
CA PRO A 57 -10.16 16.46 7.99
C PRO A 57 -10.44 17.42 6.82
N ASP A 58 -9.42 17.94 6.18
CA ASP A 58 -9.55 18.84 5.02
C ASP A 58 -9.65 18.07 3.70
N GLY A 59 -9.60 16.73 3.74
CA GLY A 59 -9.69 15.89 2.55
C GLY A 59 -8.36 15.68 1.84
N ARG A 60 -7.24 16.08 2.46
CA ARG A 60 -5.91 15.87 1.89
C ARG A 60 -5.48 14.42 2.07
N VAL A 61 -4.99 13.80 1.02
CA VAL A 61 -4.45 12.44 1.06
C VAL A 61 -3.05 12.45 1.68
N LEU A 62 -2.89 11.76 2.79
CA LEU A 62 -1.64 11.67 3.54
C LEU A 62 -0.90 10.37 3.29
N GLY A 63 -1.53 9.40 2.68
CA GLY A 63 -0.90 8.12 2.37
C GLY A 63 -1.88 7.20 1.67
N TRP A 64 -1.34 6.11 1.12
CA TRP A 64 -2.16 5.09 0.47
C TRP A 64 -1.52 3.71 0.61
N VAL A 65 -2.35 2.67 0.48
CA VAL A 65 -1.92 1.27 0.44
C VAL A 65 -2.68 0.55 -0.66
N HIS A 66 -1.97 -0.29 -1.41
CA HIS A 66 -2.57 -1.20 -2.38
C HIS A 66 -2.45 -2.63 -1.84
N VAL A 67 -3.56 -3.33 -1.75
CA VAL A 67 -3.64 -4.72 -1.28
C VAL A 67 -4.44 -5.53 -2.28
N PHE A 68 -4.04 -6.77 -2.52
CA PHE A 68 -4.69 -7.63 -3.50
C PHE A 68 -4.50 -9.10 -3.14
N GLY A 69 -5.34 -9.95 -3.72
CA GLY A 69 -5.19 -11.39 -3.63
C GLY A 69 -4.08 -11.87 -4.57
N HIS A 70 -3.17 -12.67 -4.05
CA HIS A 70 -2.07 -13.25 -4.81
C HIS A 70 -2.22 -14.77 -4.83
N HIS A 71 -2.44 -15.32 -6.03
CA HIS A 71 -2.73 -16.73 -6.23
C HIS A 71 -1.65 -17.39 -7.07
N LEU A 72 -1.06 -18.46 -6.54
CA LEU A 72 -0.02 -19.25 -7.20
C LEU A 72 -0.41 -20.72 -7.23
N MET A 73 0.05 -21.45 -8.23
CA MET A 73 -0.23 -22.88 -8.33
C MET A 73 0.40 -23.67 -7.18
N GLU A 74 1.50 -23.16 -6.62
CA GLU A 74 2.31 -23.89 -5.63
C GLU A 74 1.93 -23.61 -4.17
N SER A 75 0.98 -22.73 -3.92
CA SER A 75 0.59 -22.35 -2.56
C SER A 75 -0.85 -21.89 -2.49
N GLU A 76 -1.40 -21.84 -1.27
CA GLU A 76 -2.70 -21.26 -1.04
C GLU A 76 -2.68 -19.77 -1.39
N GLY A 77 -3.83 -19.25 -1.80
CA GLY A 77 -4.00 -17.83 -2.02
C GLY A 77 -3.74 -17.02 -0.75
N GLN A 78 -3.10 -15.88 -0.90
CA GLN A 78 -2.76 -14.98 0.19
C GLN A 78 -2.98 -13.55 -0.25
N ALA A 79 -3.19 -12.65 0.70
CA ALA A 79 -3.24 -11.22 0.38
C ALA A 79 -1.82 -10.67 0.34
N GLU A 80 -1.57 -9.74 -0.55
CA GLU A 80 -0.27 -9.10 -0.68
C GLU A 80 -0.41 -7.59 -0.68
N VAL A 81 0.49 -6.90 0.02
CA VAL A 81 0.61 -5.45 -0.07
C VAL A 81 1.52 -5.14 -1.25
N GLY A 82 0.95 -4.48 -2.27
CA GLY A 82 1.68 -4.10 -3.47
C GLY A 82 2.41 -2.76 -3.33
N GLY A 83 1.98 -1.93 -2.38
CA GLY A 83 2.63 -0.65 -2.12
C GLY A 83 2.02 0.01 -0.89
N LEU A 84 2.86 0.72 -0.16
CA LEU A 84 2.46 1.52 0.99
C LEU A 84 3.30 2.79 0.99
N ILE A 85 2.64 3.94 0.96
CA ILE A 85 3.30 5.23 0.92
C ILE A 85 2.63 6.17 1.90
N VAL A 86 3.43 6.88 2.70
CA VAL A 86 2.95 7.91 3.62
C VAL A 86 3.72 9.20 3.32
N ASP A 87 3.00 10.33 3.25
CA ASP A 87 3.59 11.64 3.05
C ASP A 87 4.71 11.85 4.09
N ALA A 88 5.90 12.25 3.62
CA ALA A 88 7.06 12.43 4.48
C ALA A 88 6.78 13.41 5.63
N ARG A 89 5.94 14.43 5.40
CA ARG A 89 5.59 15.43 6.40
C ARG A 89 4.62 14.91 7.45
N ALA A 90 3.99 13.78 7.19
CA ALA A 90 2.99 13.18 8.08
C ALA A 90 3.49 11.89 8.75
N ARG A 91 4.75 11.52 8.57
CA ARG A 91 5.33 10.33 9.18
C ARG A 91 5.40 10.45 10.71
N GLY A 92 5.44 9.30 11.38
CA GLY A 92 5.49 9.24 12.84
C GLY A 92 4.16 9.51 13.52
N ARG A 93 3.06 9.55 12.79
CA ARG A 93 1.72 9.86 13.32
C ARG A 93 0.75 8.68 13.23
N GLY A 94 1.25 7.48 12.95
CA GLY A 94 0.43 6.28 12.92
C GLY A 94 -0.34 6.05 11.63
N ILE A 95 -0.10 6.84 10.59
CA ILE A 95 -0.83 6.72 9.31
C ILE A 95 -0.53 5.39 8.61
N GLY A 96 0.74 5.01 8.53
CA GLY A 96 1.14 3.73 7.95
C GLY A 96 0.53 2.55 8.69
N ARG A 97 0.52 2.61 10.01
CA ARG A 97 -0.10 1.58 10.86
C ARG A 97 -1.61 1.48 10.58
N SER A 98 -2.30 2.62 10.47
CA SER A 98 -3.73 2.65 10.17
C SER A 98 -4.04 2.08 8.79
N LEU A 99 -3.23 2.42 7.79
CA LEU A 99 -3.38 1.88 6.44
C LEU A 99 -3.17 0.36 6.42
N MET A 100 -2.15 -0.13 7.10
CA MET A 100 -1.89 -1.57 7.17
C MET A 100 -3.01 -2.30 7.91
N ALA A 101 -3.52 -1.73 9.00
CA ALA A 101 -4.66 -2.32 9.72
C ALA A 101 -5.89 -2.42 8.83
N ALA A 102 -6.17 -1.40 8.04
CA ALA A 102 -7.30 -1.41 7.10
C ALA A 102 -7.10 -2.44 5.98
N ALA A 103 -5.87 -2.57 5.47
CA ALA A 103 -5.55 -3.58 4.46
C ALA A 103 -5.73 -4.99 5.01
N GLU A 104 -5.30 -5.23 6.24
CA GLU A 104 -5.47 -6.53 6.91
C GLU A 104 -6.94 -6.84 7.16
N ALA A 105 -7.75 -5.85 7.55
CA ALA A 105 -9.18 -6.01 7.73
C ALA A 105 -9.85 -6.41 6.40
N TRP A 106 -9.50 -5.75 5.31
CA TRP A 106 -10.00 -6.10 3.99
C TRP A 106 -9.64 -7.54 3.63
N ALA A 107 -8.39 -7.95 3.88
CA ALA A 107 -7.95 -9.31 3.59
C ALA A 107 -8.74 -10.35 4.39
N ARG A 108 -8.97 -10.10 5.68
CA ARG A 108 -9.77 -11.00 6.53
C ARG A 108 -11.21 -11.11 6.05
N GLU A 109 -11.83 -10.00 5.65
CA GLU A 109 -13.19 -10.01 5.10
C GLU A 109 -13.28 -10.84 3.83
N ARG A 110 -12.22 -10.89 3.05
CA ARG A 110 -12.18 -11.70 1.83
C ARG A 110 -11.79 -13.15 2.09
N GLY A 111 -11.52 -13.51 3.34
CA GLY A 111 -11.21 -14.89 3.72
C GLY A 111 -9.74 -15.26 3.67
N TYR A 112 -8.86 -14.29 3.44
CA TYR A 112 -7.42 -14.57 3.47
C TYR A 112 -6.93 -14.76 4.90
N THR A 113 -6.04 -15.71 5.09
CA THR A 113 -5.48 -16.05 6.41
C THR A 113 -4.03 -15.61 6.53
N ARG A 114 -3.46 -15.05 5.46
CA ARG A 114 -2.06 -14.60 5.44
C ARG A 114 -1.93 -13.32 4.63
N MET A 115 -1.13 -12.40 5.16
CA MET A 115 -0.75 -11.18 4.47
C MET A 115 0.75 -11.23 4.20
N THR A 116 1.15 -10.96 2.98
CA THR A 116 2.56 -10.90 2.59
C THR A 116 2.89 -9.55 1.99
N LEU A 117 4.16 -9.19 2.00
CA LEU A 117 4.68 -8.02 1.32
C LEU A 117 6.14 -8.26 0.97
N ARG A 118 6.65 -7.46 0.05
CA ARG A 118 8.05 -7.50 -0.36
C ARG A 118 8.68 -6.15 -0.09
N SER A 119 9.90 -6.16 0.43
CA SER A 119 10.66 -4.96 0.69
C SER A 119 12.09 -5.18 0.24
N ASN A 120 12.71 -4.14 -0.33
CA ASN A 120 14.10 -4.22 -0.73
C ASN A 120 14.97 -4.48 0.50
N THR A 121 15.94 -5.38 0.39
CA THR A 121 16.79 -5.79 1.51
C THR A 121 17.57 -4.65 2.15
N ILE A 122 17.82 -3.57 1.43
CA ILE A 122 18.55 -2.40 1.95
C ILE A 122 17.65 -1.43 2.74
N ARG A 123 16.33 -1.58 2.71
CA ARG A 123 15.38 -0.70 3.39
C ARG A 123 15.16 -1.12 4.84
N THR A 124 16.18 -0.95 5.67
CA THR A 124 16.14 -1.43 7.07
C THR A 124 15.07 -0.76 7.94
N GLU A 125 14.77 0.52 7.70
CA GLU A 125 13.72 1.24 8.42
C GLU A 125 12.34 0.66 8.11
N ALA A 126 12.09 0.33 6.84
CA ALA A 126 10.84 -0.30 6.44
C ALA A 126 10.70 -1.69 7.10
N HIS A 127 11.79 -2.46 7.17
CA HIS A 127 11.77 -3.76 7.82
C HIS A 127 11.38 -3.64 9.28
N ARG A 128 11.93 -2.67 10.01
CA ARG A 128 11.59 -2.43 11.40
C ARG A 128 10.11 -2.07 11.56
N PHE A 129 9.61 -1.21 10.69
CA PHE A 129 8.19 -0.83 10.69
C PHE A 129 7.30 -2.06 10.56
N TYR A 130 7.56 -2.93 9.58
CA TYR A 130 6.74 -4.12 9.38
C TYR A 130 6.90 -5.13 10.50
N GLN A 131 8.11 -5.31 11.04
CA GLN A 131 8.35 -6.19 12.17
C GLN A 131 7.59 -5.73 13.42
N ASP A 132 7.53 -4.42 13.66
CA ASP A 132 6.75 -3.86 14.77
C ASP A 132 5.26 -4.12 14.61
N LEU A 133 4.78 -4.32 13.38
CA LEU A 133 3.39 -4.68 13.10
C LEU A 133 3.14 -6.20 13.18
N GLY A 134 4.16 -7.00 13.45
CA GLY A 134 4.02 -8.45 13.55
C GLY A 134 4.43 -9.22 12.31
N TYR A 135 4.98 -8.58 11.29
CA TYR A 135 5.48 -9.27 10.11
C TYR A 135 6.88 -9.82 10.38
N THR A 136 7.17 -11.00 9.84
CA THR A 136 8.48 -11.63 9.98
C THR A 136 9.11 -11.83 8.61
N ILE A 137 10.42 -11.69 8.54
CA ILE A 137 11.17 -11.97 7.31
C ILE A 137 11.21 -13.47 7.12
N VAL A 138 10.61 -13.98 6.05
CA VAL A 138 10.55 -15.41 5.78
C VAL A 138 11.60 -15.87 4.77
N LYS A 139 12.02 -14.98 3.86
CA LYS A 139 13.08 -15.27 2.89
C LYS A 139 13.55 -14.03 2.17
N SER A 140 14.73 -14.14 1.53
CA SER A 140 15.24 -13.14 0.60
C SER A 140 15.25 -13.73 -0.80
N GLN A 141 14.89 -12.92 -1.80
CA GLN A 141 14.78 -13.39 -3.18
C GLN A 141 15.39 -12.38 -4.15
N HIS A 142 15.78 -12.88 -5.31
CA HIS A 142 16.13 -12.03 -6.44
C HIS A 142 14.92 -11.87 -7.35
N LYS A 143 14.72 -10.68 -7.87
CA LYS A 143 13.72 -10.41 -8.90
C LYS A 143 14.43 -10.42 -10.25
N PHE A 144 13.92 -11.23 -11.19
CA PHE A 144 14.41 -11.25 -12.57
C PHE A 144 13.39 -10.59 -13.48
N GLN A 145 13.87 -9.86 -14.47
CA GLN A 145 13.00 -9.12 -15.39
C GLN A 145 13.56 -9.20 -16.80
N LYS A 146 12.67 -9.34 -17.78
CA LYS A 146 13.02 -9.33 -19.19
C LYS A 146 11.95 -8.57 -19.97
N PRO A 147 12.31 -7.56 -20.77
CA PRO A 147 11.34 -6.92 -21.65
C PRO A 147 10.83 -7.91 -22.69
N LEU A 148 9.55 -7.83 -23.01
CA LEU A 148 8.94 -8.65 -24.06
C LEU A 148 8.59 -7.74 -25.23
N ASN A 149 9.22 -7.96 -26.37
CA ASN A 149 9.02 -7.16 -27.58
C ASN A 149 7.93 -7.76 -28.46
#